data_f2ad5ddef0bf7439c0dc5c7a32fb7e01
#
_entry.id   f2ad5ddef0bf7439c0dc5c7a32fb7e01
#
_cell.length_a   1.000
_cell.length_b   1.000
_cell.length_c   1.000
_cell.angle_alpha   90.00
_cell.angle_beta   90.00
_cell.angle_gamma   90.00
#
_symmetry.space_group_name_H-M   'P 1'
#
loop_
_entity.id
_entity.type
_entity.pdbx_description
1 polymer ?
#
loop_
_entity_poly.entity_id
_entity_poly.type
_entity_poly.pdbx_seq_one_letter_code
_entity_poly.pdbx_strand_id
1 'polypeptide(L)'
;LIQDLFQADKINLVYSHIDRIITGVAVPVNEKLVLTAGDELRAEYFLQRRELGIINIGGDGIITIDGRVYEVNARDGMYVGRGAKDISFESKDASCPAKFYMNSAPAHVSYPTVHIKLEGEAEEGVVIVKDENKVELGTLEDSNHRIINKYIVTGQVESCQLAMGLTKLLPGSVWNTMPSHTCLLYTSP
;
A
#
# COMPACT_ATOMS: atom_id res chain seq x y z
N LEU A 1 12.89 16.38 -0.42
CA LEU A 1 13.02 15.15 -1.22
C LEU A 1 13.51 14.04 -0.30
N ILE A 2 12.78 12.93 -0.20
CA ILE A 2 13.20 11.77 0.58
C ILE A 2 14.05 10.89 -0.33
N GLN A 3 15.30 10.74 0.03
CA GLN A 3 16.23 9.82 -0.62
C GLN A 3 16.41 8.60 0.28
N ASP A 4 16.82 7.49 -0.30
CA ASP A 4 17.13 6.24 0.42
C ASP A 4 15.95 5.64 1.23
N LEU A 5 14.74 5.74 0.70
CA LEU A 5 13.55 5.14 1.31
C LEU A 5 13.63 3.60 1.34
N PHE A 6 14.21 2.99 0.29
CA PHE A 6 14.31 1.54 0.10
C PHE A 6 15.63 0.97 0.64
N GLN A 7 15.79 1.00 1.96
CA GLN A 7 16.97 0.42 2.61
C GLN A 7 16.69 -1.02 3.06
N ALA A 8 17.63 -1.92 2.78
CA ALA A 8 17.56 -3.31 3.22
C ALA A 8 17.44 -3.40 4.75
N ASP A 9 16.61 -4.33 5.21
CA ASP A 9 16.35 -4.65 6.62
C ASP A 9 15.90 -3.43 7.44
N LYS A 10 15.13 -2.52 6.80
CA LYS A 10 14.56 -1.34 7.48
C LYS A 10 13.10 -1.09 7.11
N ILE A 11 12.40 -0.51 8.08
CA ILE A 11 11.13 0.17 7.87
C ILE A 11 11.41 1.67 7.94
N ASN A 12 11.24 2.37 6.82
CA ASN A 12 11.37 3.82 6.74
C ASN A 12 9.98 4.44 6.60
N LEU A 13 9.59 5.25 7.56
CA LEU A 13 8.30 5.93 7.60
C LEU A 13 8.50 7.44 7.60
N VAL A 14 7.62 8.13 6.90
CA VAL A 14 7.58 9.59 6.85
C VAL A 14 6.21 10.05 7.29
N TYR A 15 6.15 10.79 8.38
CA TYR A 15 4.95 11.44 8.87
C TYR A 15 4.75 12.78 8.19
N SER A 16 3.61 12.96 7.54
CA SER A 16 3.19 14.24 7.00
C SER A 16 2.26 14.96 7.99
N HIS A 17 2.47 16.26 8.18
CA HIS A 17 1.55 17.10 8.93
C HIS A 17 0.27 17.41 8.13
N ILE A 18 0.25 17.13 6.85
CA ILE A 18 -0.93 17.24 5.99
C ILE A 18 -1.77 15.98 6.18
N ASP A 19 -2.99 16.12 6.66
CA ASP A 19 -3.95 15.05 6.97
C ASP A 19 -3.39 13.92 7.86
N ARG A 20 -2.23 14.17 8.48
CA ARG A 20 -1.55 13.19 9.34
C ARG A 20 -1.29 11.85 8.64
N ILE A 21 -1.10 11.87 7.33
CA ILE A 21 -0.75 10.69 6.56
C ILE A 21 0.68 10.24 6.87
N ILE A 22 0.90 8.95 6.89
CA ILE A 22 2.23 8.35 6.95
C ILE A 22 2.44 7.58 5.66
N THR A 23 3.55 7.84 5.00
CA THR A 23 4.01 7.07 3.84
C THR A 23 5.32 6.39 4.18
N GLY A 24 5.52 5.17 3.71
CA GLY A 24 6.77 4.48 3.98
C GLY A 24 6.96 3.18 3.21
N VAL A 25 8.05 2.52 3.53
CA VAL A 25 8.44 1.25 2.91
C VAL A 25 9.08 0.34 3.95
N ALA A 26 8.78 -0.96 3.87
CA ALA A 26 9.50 -2.02 4.55
C ALA A 26 10.23 -2.89 3.51
N VAL A 27 11.52 -3.12 3.69
CA VAL A 27 12.34 -3.96 2.79
C VAL A 27 13.04 -5.04 3.62
N PRO A 28 12.33 -6.11 4.01
CA PRO A 28 12.93 -7.23 4.73
C PRO A 28 13.79 -8.07 3.76
N VAL A 29 15.10 -8.13 3.96
CA VAL A 29 16.00 -8.93 3.13
C VAL A 29 16.47 -10.15 3.92
N ASN A 30 17.10 -9.93 5.06
CA ASN A 30 17.68 -10.97 5.90
C ASN A 30 16.91 -11.14 7.22
N GLU A 31 16.16 -10.13 7.61
CA GLU A 31 15.51 -10.06 8.91
C GLU A 31 14.00 -9.83 8.77
N LYS A 32 13.25 -10.42 9.68
CA LYS A 32 11.84 -10.11 9.88
C LYS A 32 11.71 -8.71 10.47
N LEU A 33 10.97 -7.84 9.81
CA LEU A 33 10.75 -6.47 10.26
C LEU A 33 9.40 -6.37 10.98
N VAL A 34 9.36 -5.68 12.13
CA VAL A 34 8.16 -5.46 12.91
C VAL A 34 7.76 -3.99 12.86
N LEU A 35 6.50 -3.72 12.52
CA LEU A 35 5.96 -2.37 12.48
C LEU A 35 5.61 -1.90 13.89
N THR A 36 6.30 -0.89 14.37
CA THR A 36 6.07 -0.31 15.70
C THR A 36 5.53 1.11 15.61
N ALA A 37 4.81 1.54 16.64
CA ALA A 37 4.45 2.94 16.79
C ALA A 37 5.72 3.74 17.15
N GLY A 38 6.03 4.77 16.37
CA GLY A 38 7.04 5.75 16.78
C GLY A 38 6.50 6.66 17.89
N ASP A 39 7.39 7.33 18.60
CA ASP A 39 7.05 8.25 19.70
C ASP A 39 6.09 9.37 19.25
N GLU A 40 6.17 9.75 17.97
CA GLU A 40 5.33 10.78 17.35
C GLU A 40 3.85 10.42 17.37
N LEU A 41 3.52 9.13 17.28
CA LEU A 41 2.14 8.67 17.27
C LEU A 41 1.51 8.66 18.66
N ARG A 42 2.31 8.65 19.72
CA ARG A 42 1.85 8.52 21.12
C ARG A 42 0.77 7.43 21.24
N ALA A 43 1.08 6.25 20.71
CA ALA A 43 0.21 5.09 20.62
C ALA A 43 0.95 3.84 21.11
N GLU A 44 0.24 2.89 21.68
CA GLU A 44 0.82 1.63 22.14
C GLU A 44 1.24 0.73 20.97
N TYR A 45 0.51 0.81 19.85
CA TYR A 45 0.80 0.09 18.60
C TYR A 45 0.38 0.93 17.41
N PHE A 46 0.94 0.64 16.24
CA PHE A 46 0.86 1.51 15.06
C PHE A 46 -0.58 1.81 14.62
N LEU A 47 -1.47 0.80 14.58
CA LEU A 47 -2.84 0.96 14.11
C LEU A 47 -3.87 1.19 15.24
N GLN A 48 -3.46 1.68 16.40
CA GLN A 48 -4.40 1.99 17.48
C GLN A 48 -5.47 3.00 17.05
N ARG A 49 -5.12 3.95 16.18
CA ARG A 49 -6.00 5.03 15.69
C ARG A 49 -5.89 5.27 14.19
N ARG A 50 -5.34 4.30 13.47
CA ARG A 50 -5.01 4.43 12.05
C ARG A 50 -5.40 3.18 11.28
N GLU A 51 -5.54 3.32 9.98
CA GLU A 51 -5.64 2.24 8.99
C GLU A 51 -4.38 2.21 8.13
N LEU A 52 -4.12 1.11 7.47
CA LEU A 52 -2.91 0.89 6.66
C LEU A 52 -3.26 0.22 5.33
N GLY A 53 -2.83 0.83 4.25
CA GLY A 53 -2.78 0.21 2.93
C GLY A 53 -1.35 -0.16 2.58
N ILE A 54 -1.15 -1.34 2.02
CA ILE A 54 0.15 -1.87 1.62
C ILE A 54 0.06 -2.35 0.17
N ILE A 55 1.09 -2.11 -0.62
CA ILE A 55 1.29 -2.72 -1.94
C ILE A 55 2.70 -3.29 -1.99
N ASN A 56 2.83 -4.57 -2.34
CA ASN A 56 4.12 -5.18 -2.57
C ASN A 56 4.63 -4.84 -3.97
N ILE A 57 5.68 -4.04 -4.05
CA ILE A 57 6.31 -3.61 -5.31
C ILE A 57 7.65 -4.30 -5.56
N GLY A 58 8.00 -5.30 -4.76
CA GLY A 58 9.22 -6.12 -4.88
C GLY A 58 8.93 -7.56 -5.27
N GLY A 59 9.79 -8.47 -4.83
CA GLY A 59 9.57 -9.91 -4.91
C GLY A 59 8.51 -10.40 -3.94
N ASP A 60 8.23 -11.70 -3.96
CA ASP A 60 7.21 -12.29 -3.09
C ASP A 60 7.60 -12.20 -1.61
N GLY A 61 6.61 -11.94 -0.78
CA GLY A 61 6.84 -11.80 0.66
C GLY A 61 5.69 -12.33 1.51
N ILE A 62 5.86 -12.13 2.80
CA ILE A 62 4.93 -12.56 3.83
C ILE A 62 4.63 -11.37 4.74
N ILE A 63 3.36 -11.15 5.03
CA ILE A 63 2.92 -10.22 6.06
C ILE A 63 2.18 -11.03 7.12
N THR A 64 2.61 -10.91 8.37
CA THR A 64 1.89 -11.51 9.51
C THR A 64 1.18 -10.40 10.27
N ILE A 65 -0.13 -10.57 10.48
CA ILE A 65 -0.99 -9.60 11.18
C ILE A 65 -1.72 -10.33 12.30
N ASP A 66 -1.46 -9.97 13.55
CA ASP A 66 -2.05 -10.58 14.75
C ASP A 66 -1.99 -12.12 14.73
N GLY A 67 -0.84 -12.67 14.27
CA GLY A 67 -0.60 -14.11 14.14
C GLY A 67 -1.14 -14.76 12.87
N ARG A 68 -1.96 -14.09 12.08
CA ARG A 68 -2.41 -14.60 10.78
C ARG A 68 -1.38 -14.28 9.69
N VAL A 69 -0.98 -15.29 8.93
CA VAL A 69 0.04 -15.20 7.87
C VAL A 69 -0.64 -14.98 6.52
N TYR A 70 -0.15 -14.00 5.77
CA TYR A 70 -0.57 -13.70 4.41
C TYR A 70 0.62 -13.78 3.46
N GLU A 71 0.52 -14.62 2.44
CA GLU A 71 1.49 -14.66 1.35
C GLU A 71 1.15 -13.56 0.34
N VAL A 72 1.95 -12.53 0.31
CA VAL A 72 1.73 -11.32 -0.50
C VAL A 72 2.72 -11.32 -1.66
N ASN A 73 2.26 -11.75 -2.81
CA ASN A 73 3.09 -11.82 -4.01
C ASN A 73 3.39 -10.44 -4.59
N ALA A 74 4.29 -10.40 -5.55
CA ALA A 74 4.58 -9.15 -6.29
C ALA A 74 3.30 -8.53 -6.87
N ARG A 75 3.05 -7.27 -6.56
CA ARG A 75 1.88 -6.48 -6.95
C ARG A 75 0.58 -6.81 -6.21
N ASP A 76 0.58 -7.72 -5.25
CA ASP A 76 -0.54 -7.86 -4.34
C ASP A 76 -0.60 -6.67 -3.37
N GLY A 77 -1.80 -6.41 -2.87
CA GLY A 77 -2.06 -5.38 -1.87
C GLY A 77 -2.64 -5.94 -0.58
N MET A 78 -2.59 -5.15 0.47
CA MET A 78 -3.26 -5.42 1.74
C MET A 78 -3.97 -4.16 2.22
N TYR A 79 -5.15 -4.31 2.76
CA TYR A 79 -5.76 -3.34 3.64
C TYR A 79 -5.78 -3.90 5.06
N VAL A 80 -5.30 -3.12 6.01
CA VAL A 80 -5.30 -3.48 7.44
C VAL A 80 -6.08 -2.43 8.20
N GLY A 81 -7.19 -2.84 8.78
CA GLY A 81 -8.07 -1.96 9.53
C GLY A 81 -7.46 -1.53 10.86
N ARG A 82 -8.05 -0.46 11.42
CA ARG A 82 -7.73 0.01 12.76
C ARG A 82 -7.91 -1.11 13.80
N GLY A 83 -6.95 -1.23 14.72
CA GLY A 83 -7.00 -2.15 15.85
C GLY A 83 -6.02 -3.32 15.75
N ALA A 84 -5.49 -3.64 14.57
CA ALA A 84 -4.43 -4.63 14.42
C ALA A 84 -3.17 -4.19 15.19
N LYS A 85 -2.59 -5.10 15.97
CA LYS A 85 -1.50 -4.79 16.91
C LYS A 85 -0.14 -5.20 16.38
N ASP A 86 -0.03 -6.46 16.00
CA ASP A 86 1.25 -7.07 15.62
C ASP A 86 1.31 -7.22 14.11
N ILE A 87 2.16 -6.42 13.47
CA ILE A 87 2.36 -6.45 12.02
C ILE A 87 3.84 -6.66 11.74
N SER A 88 4.16 -7.67 10.94
CA SER A 88 5.53 -7.96 10.53
C SER A 88 5.64 -8.34 9.08
N PHE A 89 6.84 -8.14 8.53
CA PHE A 89 7.17 -8.29 7.13
C PHE A 89 8.37 -9.21 6.95
N GLU A 90 8.29 -10.10 5.97
CA GLU A 90 9.36 -11.03 5.60
C GLU A 90 9.41 -11.16 4.08
N SER A 91 10.59 -11.38 3.50
CA SER A 91 10.74 -11.79 2.10
C SER A 91 10.78 -13.29 2.01
N LYS A 92 10.22 -13.86 0.93
CA LYS A 92 10.39 -15.29 0.64
C LYS A 92 11.77 -15.62 0.08
N ASP A 93 12.40 -14.66 -0.60
CA ASP A 93 13.71 -14.81 -1.23
C ASP A 93 14.54 -13.54 -1.02
N ALA A 94 15.66 -13.67 -0.34
CA ALA A 94 16.61 -12.58 -0.08
C ALA A 94 17.27 -12.04 -1.37
N SER A 95 17.38 -12.86 -2.41
CA SER A 95 17.92 -12.42 -3.71
C SER A 95 16.96 -11.55 -4.53
N CYS A 96 15.66 -11.69 -4.25
CA CYS A 96 14.59 -10.88 -4.82
C CYS A 96 13.64 -10.42 -3.70
N PRO A 97 14.07 -9.48 -2.84
CA PRO A 97 13.33 -9.14 -1.64
C PRO A 97 12.00 -8.45 -1.95
N ALA A 98 11.04 -8.70 -1.09
CA ALA A 98 9.79 -7.96 -1.07
C ALA A 98 10.06 -6.49 -0.72
N LYS A 99 9.23 -5.59 -1.27
CA LYS A 99 9.25 -4.16 -0.99
C LYS A 99 7.82 -3.71 -0.72
N PHE A 100 7.49 -3.58 0.54
CA PHE A 100 6.14 -3.22 0.96
C PHE A 100 6.01 -1.70 1.05
N TYR A 101 5.44 -1.09 0.00
CA TYR A 101 5.06 0.31 0.03
C TYR A 101 3.80 0.49 0.87
N MET A 102 3.79 1.47 1.74
CA MET A 102 2.74 1.68 2.74
C MET A 102 2.23 3.10 2.77
N ASN A 103 0.90 3.24 2.90
CA ASN A 103 0.25 4.49 3.29
C ASN A 103 -0.69 4.23 4.46
N SER A 104 -0.65 5.10 5.45
CA SER A 104 -1.51 5.03 6.63
C SER A 104 -2.18 6.37 6.89
N ALA A 105 -3.46 6.34 7.21
CA ALA A 105 -4.27 7.49 7.57
C ALA A 105 -4.98 7.28 8.91
N PRO A 106 -5.40 8.35 9.62
CA PRO A 106 -6.26 8.22 10.79
C PRO A 106 -7.57 7.49 10.45
N ALA A 107 -8.04 6.64 11.37
CA ALA A 107 -9.26 5.87 11.16
C ALA A 107 -10.20 6.01 12.36
N HIS A 108 -11.48 6.26 12.08
CA HIS A 108 -12.54 6.40 13.09
C HIS A 108 -13.34 5.11 13.26
N VAL A 109 -13.32 4.22 12.26
CA VAL A 109 -13.97 2.92 12.26
C VAL A 109 -12.94 1.82 12.01
N SER A 110 -13.20 0.61 12.49
CA SER A 110 -12.41 -0.57 12.18
C SER A 110 -13.10 -1.37 11.08
N TYR A 111 -12.41 -1.52 9.94
CA TYR A 111 -12.82 -2.41 8.85
C TYR A 111 -11.98 -3.68 8.87
N PRO A 112 -12.48 -4.80 8.33
CA PRO A 112 -11.73 -6.05 8.26
C PRO A 112 -10.42 -5.91 7.47
N THR A 113 -9.42 -6.69 7.87
CA THR A 113 -8.20 -6.87 7.06
C THR A 113 -8.52 -7.66 5.80
N VAL A 114 -8.05 -7.17 4.66
CA VAL A 114 -8.31 -7.74 3.33
C VAL A 114 -7.01 -7.90 2.57
N HIS A 115 -6.76 -9.09 2.04
CA HIS A 115 -5.72 -9.35 1.06
C HIS A 115 -6.28 -9.06 -0.35
N ILE A 116 -5.61 -8.23 -1.12
CA ILE A 116 -6.06 -7.73 -2.42
C ILE A 116 -5.15 -8.29 -3.50
N LYS A 117 -5.68 -9.11 -4.38
CA LYS A 117 -4.95 -9.74 -5.49
C LYS A 117 -5.43 -9.21 -6.83
N LEU A 118 -4.53 -9.14 -7.79
CA LEU A 118 -4.89 -8.80 -9.18
C LEU A 118 -5.56 -9.95 -9.92
N GLU A 119 -5.18 -11.17 -9.59
CA GLU A 119 -5.63 -12.41 -10.24
C GLU A 119 -5.77 -13.52 -9.20
N GLY A 120 -6.55 -14.55 -9.52
CA GLY A 120 -6.77 -15.70 -8.67
C GLY A 120 -8.23 -15.90 -8.30
N GLU A 121 -8.47 -16.65 -7.25
CA GLU A 121 -9.81 -16.92 -6.73
C GLU A 121 -10.08 -16.09 -5.48
N ALA A 122 -11.33 -15.65 -5.33
CA ALA A 122 -11.77 -14.97 -4.13
C ALA A 122 -11.99 -15.99 -3.01
N GLU A 123 -11.43 -15.71 -1.84
CA GLU A 123 -11.55 -16.50 -0.63
C GLU A 123 -11.95 -15.61 0.54
N GLU A 124 -12.20 -16.19 1.70
CA GLU A 124 -12.50 -15.41 2.90
C GLU A 124 -11.32 -14.47 3.28
N GLY A 125 -11.57 -13.18 3.26
CA GLY A 125 -10.55 -12.16 3.51
C GLY A 125 -9.63 -11.87 2.31
N VAL A 126 -9.93 -12.43 1.13
CA VAL A 126 -9.25 -12.14 -0.13
C VAL A 126 -10.21 -11.49 -1.12
N VAL A 127 -9.82 -10.38 -1.68
CA VAL A 127 -10.55 -9.67 -2.74
C VAL A 127 -9.73 -9.67 -4.01
N ILE A 128 -10.32 -10.10 -5.11
CA ILE A 128 -9.73 -9.94 -6.44
C ILE A 128 -10.15 -8.57 -6.99
N VAL A 129 -9.19 -7.82 -7.51
CA VAL A 129 -9.49 -6.51 -8.12
C VAL A 129 -10.47 -6.71 -9.26
N LYS A 130 -11.65 -6.09 -9.15
CA LYS A 130 -12.72 -6.19 -10.14
C LYS A 130 -12.28 -5.58 -11.47
N ASP A 131 -12.81 -6.09 -12.58
CA ASP A 131 -12.45 -5.61 -13.92
C ASP A 131 -12.79 -4.12 -14.12
N GLU A 132 -13.87 -3.63 -13.52
CA GLU A 132 -14.20 -2.20 -13.50
C GLU A 132 -13.17 -1.32 -12.79
N ASN A 133 -12.33 -1.92 -11.96
CA ASN A 133 -11.23 -1.28 -11.22
C ASN A 133 -9.87 -1.51 -11.88
N LYS A 134 -9.81 -2.17 -13.03
CA LYS A 134 -8.64 -2.32 -13.91
C LYS A 134 -8.88 -1.49 -15.17
N VAL A 135 -8.40 -0.25 -15.18
CA VAL A 135 -8.69 0.71 -16.24
C VAL A 135 -7.47 0.84 -17.13
N GLU A 136 -7.60 0.45 -18.40
CA GLU A 136 -6.59 0.65 -19.42
C GLU A 136 -6.78 1.99 -20.12
N LEU A 137 -5.73 2.81 -20.17
CA LEU A 137 -5.75 4.18 -20.69
C LEU A 137 -4.50 4.50 -21.51
N GLY A 138 -4.67 5.46 -22.42
CA GLY A 138 -3.58 5.95 -23.25
C GLY A 138 -3.26 5.05 -24.42
N THR A 139 -2.26 5.43 -25.19
CA THR A 139 -1.80 4.72 -26.39
C THR A 139 -0.28 4.60 -26.40
N LEU A 140 0.24 3.68 -27.19
CA LEU A 140 1.68 3.56 -27.41
C LEU A 140 2.20 4.78 -28.22
N GLU A 141 1.41 5.30 -29.13
CA GLU A 141 1.73 6.48 -29.94
C GLU A 141 1.98 7.71 -29.06
N ASP A 142 1.15 7.89 -28.03
CA ASP A 142 1.33 8.96 -27.04
C ASP A 142 2.34 8.62 -25.96
N SER A 143 2.97 7.45 -25.99
CA SER A 143 3.92 6.96 -24.98
C SER A 143 3.36 6.95 -23.55
N ASN A 144 2.05 6.73 -23.39
CA ASN A 144 1.37 6.77 -22.10
C ASN A 144 0.40 5.60 -21.88
N HIS A 145 0.54 4.51 -22.63
CA HIS A 145 -0.29 3.33 -22.49
C HIS A 145 -0.06 2.67 -21.13
N ARG A 146 -1.11 2.55 -20.31
CA ARG A 146 -1.03 2.13 -18.93
C ARG A 146 -2.29 1.44 -18.44
N ILE A 147 -2.11 0.62 -17.40
CA ILE A 147 -3.20 -0.02 -16.67
C ILE A 147 -3.20 0.55 -15.25
N ILE A 148 -4.32 1.12 -14.84
CA ILE A 148 -4.55 1.60 -13.48
C ILE A 148 -5.32 0.51 -12.73
N ASN A 149 -4.71 -0.09 -11.71
CA ASN A 149 -5.34 -1.04 -10.82
C ASN A 149 -5.74 -0.32 -9.54
N LYS A 150 -7.02 -0.18 -9.28
CA LYS A 150 -7.56 0.45 -8.07
C LYS A 150 -7.73 -0.64 -7.01
N TYR A 151 -6.98 -0.58 -5.93
CA TYR A 151 -6.98 -1.61 -4.88
C TYR A 151 -7.95 -1.27 -3.75
N ILE A 152 -7.75 -0.13 -3.13
CA ILE A 152 -8.59 0.37 -2.04
C ILE A 152 -9.45 1.49 -2.61
N VAL A 153 -10.69 1.16 -2.92
CA VAL A 153 -11.73 2.09 -3.41
C VAL A 153 -13.08 1.62 -2.94
N THR A 154 -13.98 2.56 -2.72
CA THR A 154 -15.36 2.29 -2.32
C THR A 154 -16.06 1.28 -3.26
N GLY A 155 -16.74 0.33 -2.69
CA GLY A 155 -17.42 -0.76 -3.43
C GLY A 155 -16.52 -1.96 -3.75
N GLN A 156 -15.22 -1.92 -3.42
CA GLN A 156 -14.29 -3.04 -3.50
C GLN A 156 -13.67 -3.36 -2.14
N VAL A 157 -13.01 -2.40 -1.52
CA VAL A 157 -12.44 -2.50 -0.18
C VAL A 157 -12.82 -1.24 0.59
N GLU A 158 -13.55 -1.43 1.66
CA GLU A 158 -13.98 -0.31 2.51
C GLU A 158 -12.81 0.18 3.38
N SER A 159 -12.68 1.49 3.49
CA SER A 159 -11.68 2.19 4.27
C SER A 159 -12.25 3.47 4.88
N CYS A 160 -11.57 4.07 5.83
CA CYS A 160 -11.97 5.36 6.38
C CYS A 160 -11.58 6.54 5.47
N GLN A 161 -10.34 6.56 5.04
CA GLN A 161 -9.77 7.68 4.29
C GLN A 161 -8.82 7.23 3.16
N LEU A 162 -8.34 5.99 3.19
CA LEU A 162 -7.39 5.51 2.20
C LEU A 162 -8.07 5.22 0.87
N ALA A 163 -7.46 5.75 -0.19
CA ALA A 163 -7.66 5.29 -1.56
C ALA A 163 -6.29 4.97 -2.14
N MET A 164 -6.09 3.75 -2.62
CA MET A 164 -4.80 3.30 -3.15
C MET A 164 -4.97 2.48 -4.42
N GLY A 165 -3.98 2.60 -5.28
CA GLY A 165 -3.89 1.82 -6.50
C GLY A 165 -2.47 1.79 -7.04
N LEU A 166 -2.26 0.98 -8.07
CA LEU A 166 -1.00 0.82 -8.77
C LEU A 166 -1.20 1.05 -10.26
N THR A 167 -0.46 2.02 -10.81
CA THR A 167 -0.41 2.23 -12.25
C THR A 167 0.78 1.47 -12.83
N LYS A 168 0.49 0.56 -13.76
CA LYS A 168 1.50 -0.15 -14.55
C LYS A 168 1.63 0.53 -15.91
N LEU A 169 2.78 1.12 -16.20
CA LEU A 169 3.12 1.55 -17.54
C LEU A 169 3.45 0.33 -18.41
N LEU A 170 2.89 0.28 -19.63
CA LEU A 170 3.18 -0.77 -20.59
C LEU A 170 4.46 -0.46 -21.37
N PRO A 171 5.10 -1.47 -22.01
CA PRO A 171 6.33 -1.26 -22.76
C PRO A 171 6.20 -0.13 -23.79
N GLY A 172 7.20 0.76 -23.84
CA GLY A 172 7.18 1.94 -24.70
C GLY A 172 6.52 3.18 -24.09
N SER A 173 5.91 3.05 -22.90
CA SER A 173 5.28 4.17 -22.21
C SER A 173 6.21 4.74 -21.15
N VAL A 174 6.33 6.07 -21.11
CA VAL A 174 7.31 6.79 -20.29
C VAL A 174 6.69 7.81 -19.35
N TRP A 175 5.38 8.05 -19.42
CA TRP A 175 4.73 9.02 -18.56
C TRP A 175 3.30 8.62 -18.16
N ASN A 176 2.90 9.07 -17.00
CA ASN A 176 1.56 8.93 -16.44
C ASN A 176 1.23 10.21 -15.67
N THR A 177 0.90 11.27 -16.40
CA THR A 177 0.50 12.53 -15.81
C THR A 177 -0.98 12.79 -16.08
N MET A 178 -1.62 13.47 -15.15
CA MET A 178 -2.94 14.06 -15.35
C MET A 178 -2.77 15.56 -15.63
N PRO A 179 -3.73 16.19 -16.32
CA PRO A 179 -3.79 17.65 -16.37
C PRO A 179 -3.65 18.23 -14.96
N SER A 180 -3.00 19.37 -14.86
CA SER A 180 -2.87 20.06 -13.57
C SER A 180 -4.24 20.27 -12.96
N HIS A 181 -4.38 19.84 -11.72
CA HIS A 181 -5.59 20.03 -10.93
C HIS A 181 -5.21 20.52 -9.54
N THR A 182 -6.10 21.31 -8.96
CA THR A 182 -5.89 21.90 -7.64
C THR A 182 -6.59 21.05 -6.60
N CYS A 183 -5.94 20.88 -5.45
CA CYS A 183 -6.57 20.33 -4.27
C CYS A 183 -7.07 21.48 -3.39
N LEU A 184 -8.29 21.44 -2.93
CA LEU A 184 -8.87 22.47 -2.04
C LEU A 184 -8.01 22.70 -0.79
N LEU A 185 -7.30 21.69 -0.34
CA LEU A 185 -6.39 21.77 0.80
C LEU A 185 -5.25 22.80 0.60
N TYR A 186 -4.82 22.99 -0.66
CA TYR A 186 -3.71 23.88 -0.99
C TYR A 186 -4.14 25.20 -1.64
N THR A 187 -5.42 25.32 -2.00
CA THR A 187 -5.94 26.48 -2.73
C THR A 187 -6.94 27.29 -1.95
N SER A 188 -7.29 26.87 -0.75
CA SER A 188 -8.05 27.72 0.17
C SER A 188 -7.11 28.81 0.71
N PRO A 189 -7.47 30.09 0.58
CA PRO A 189 -6.70 31.21 1.16
C PRO A 189 -6.66 31.11 2.68
#